data_a3a48e2b4383ed3b87d90879cb37aaf1
#
_entry.id   a3a48e2b4383ed3b87d90879cb37aaf1
#
_cell.length_a   1.000
_cell.length_b   1.000
_cell.length_c   1.000
_cell.angle_alpha   90.00
_cell.angle_beta   90.00
_cell.angle_gamma   90.00
#
_symmetry.space_group_name_H-M   'P 1'
#
loop_
_entity.id
_entity.type
_entity.pdbx_description
1 polymer ?
#
loop_
_entity_poly.entity_id
_entity_poly.type
_entity_poly.pdbx_seq_one_letter_code
_entity_poly.pdbx_strand_id
1 'polypeptide(L)'
;MGQVTSEVELLGPPKSLTTAVSSSELFAGARQVVYAPIAGQSLVDLTVRRLLDVVSLGFVEIGEQLPSELELAERLGVSAATLREALAELRGAGLLATRRGRGHGTVVVRDVAPPPSEEARRRLAARSVDDLRDLGDFHFAIAGRSAVLAAERATPTEIEVLQTLVGAAAGAATLAGYRRLEAQLHIGIASAARAPRLIAGETTVHAELSDFLSLVARPASRLHLANEQHGHILDAIATRDARRAGEAAQTHAQTVSTLLIEARSELAQAEDERMSEHFAGLRPYGSELGSVSLELPYEELGRSDPRGRRAGARR
;
A
#
# COMPACT_ATOMS: atom_id res chain seq x y z
N MET A 1 23.74 -62.98 -49.39
CA MET A 1 23.42 -61.54 -49.64
C MET A 1 22.00 -61.32 -49.17
N GLY A 2 21.84 -60.90 -47.94
CA GLY A 2 20.57 -60.56 -47.33
C GLY A 2 20.65 -59.16 -46.82
N GLN A 3 19.88 -58.27 -47.41
CA GLN A 3 19.72 -56.88 -46.96
C GLN A 3 18.84 -56.86 -45.75
N VAL A 4 19.37 -56.32 -44.64
CA VAL A 4 18.63 -55.97 -43.46
C VAL A 4 18.24 -54.48 -43.61
N THR A 5 16.98 -54.23 -43.92
CA THR A 5 16.42 -52.88 -43.89
C THR A 5 15.99 -52.59 -42.46
N SER A 6 16.70 -51.69 -41.78
CA SER A 6 16.36 -51.17 -40.49
C SER A 6 15.33 -50.03 -40.69
N GLU A 7 14.06 -50.29 -40.29
CA GLU A 7 13.08 -49.24 -40.15
C GLU A 7 13.38 -48.41 -38.91
N VAL A 8 13.81 -47.16 -39.14
CA VAL A 8 13.92 -46.13 -38.09
C VAL A 8 12.54 -45.49 -37.98
N GLU A 9 11.80 -45.89 -36.93
CA GLU A 9 10.54 -45.26 -36.55
C GLU A 9 10.81 -43.82 -36.13
N LEU A 10 10.46 -42.88 -36.98
CA LEU A 10 10.55 -41.42 -36.69
C LEU A 10 9.50 -41.08 -35.63
N LEU A 11 9.93 -40.94 -34.39
CA LEU A 11 9.19 -40.31 -33.33
C LEU A 11 8.78 -38.90 -33.79
N GLY A 12 7.49 -38.74 -33.97
CA GLY A 12 6.93 -37.41 -34.32
C GLY A 12 7.28 -36.34 -33.27
N PRO A 13 7.25 -35.06 -33.65
CA PRO A 13 7.65 -33.99 -32.77
C PRO A 13 6.80 -33.99 -31.50
N PRO A 14 7.39 -33.66 -30.32
CA PRO A 14 6.65 -33.62 -29.08
C PRO A 14 5.50 -32.65 -29.21
N LYS A 15 4.29 -33.09 -28.89
CA LYS A 15 3.12 -32.19 -28.80
C LYS A 15 3.39 -31.18 -27.69
N SER A 16 3.78 -29.98 -28.08
CA SER A 16 3.89 -28.86 -27.14
C SER A 16 2.50 -28.55 -26.61
N LEU A 17 2.26 -28.91 -25.36
CA LEU A 17 1.11 -28.42 -24.57
C LEU A 17 1.38 -26.97 -24.17
N THR A 18 1.60 -26.10 -25.15
CA THR A 18 1.55 -24.67 -24.89
C THR A 18 0.10 -24.27 -25.09
N THR A 19 -0.65 -24.24 -24.00
CA THR A 19 -1.95 -23.56 -24.00
C THR A 19 -1.67 -22.12 -24.33
N ALA A 20 -1.91 -21.71 -25.57
CA ALA A 20 -1.72 -20.33 -26.01
C ALA A 20 -2.74 -19.48 -25.24
N VAL A 21 -2.25 -18.70 -24.26
CA VAL A 21 -3.06 -17.68 -23.59
C VAL A 21 -3.61 -16.74 -24.67
N SER A 22 -4.91 -16.57 -24.73
CA SER A 22 -5.52 -15.69 -25.72
C SER A 22 -5.09 -14.24 -25.46
N SER A 23 -4.97 -13.42 -26.50
CA SER A 23 -4.70 -11.99 -26.32
C SER A 23 -5.77 -11.31 -25.44
N SER A 24 -6.99 -11.83 -25.42
CA SER A 24 -8.05 -11.36 -24.54
C SER A 24 -7.74 -11.62 -23.07
N GLU A 25 -7.17 -12.77 -22.73
CA GLU A 25 -6.76 -13.13 -21.36
C GLU A 25 -5.51 -12.35 -20.94
N LEU A 26 -4.54 -12.21 -21.83
CA LEU A 26 -3.32 -11.42 -21.55
C LEU A 26 -3.63 -9.97 -21.18
N PHE A 27 -4.61 -9.35 -21.86
CA PHE A 27 -4.97 -7.96 -21.59
C PHE A 27 -6.17 -7.79 -20.63
N ALA A 28 -6.63 -8.87 -19.96
CA ALA A 28 -7.73 -8.78 -19.01
C ALA A 28 -7.42 -7.83 -17.85
N GLY A 29 -6.23 -7.92 -17.26
CA GLY A 29 -5.77 -7.01 -16.21
C GLY A 29 -5.67 -5.56 -16.67
N ALA A 30 -5.13 -5.32 -17.86
CA ALA A 30 -5.05 -3.96 -18.43
C ALA A 30 -6.45 -3.35 -18.67
N ARG A 31 -7.41 -4.15 -19.14
CA ARG A 31 -8.80 -3.71 -19.29
C ARG A 31 -9.44 -3.39 -17.96
N GLN A 32 -9.19 -4.21 -16.92
CA GLN A 32 -9.71 -3.97 -15.58
C GLN A 32 -9.21 -2.64 -15.02
N VAL A 33 -7.94 -2.31 -15.22
CA VAL A 33 -7.37 -1.02 -14.79
C VAL A 33 -7.96 0.15 -15.58
N VAL A 34 -8.07 0.02 -16.91
CA VAL A 34 -8.57 1.10 -17.77
C VAL A 34 -10.07 1.37 -17.55
N TYR A 35 -10.87 0.32 -17.26
CA TYR A 35 -12.30 0.42 -16.99
C TYR A 35 -12.64 0.44 -15.50
N ALA A 36 -11.64 0.54 -14.61
CA ALA A 36 -11.90 0.71 -13.19
C ALA A 36 -12.80 1.94 -12.98
N PRO A 37 -13.78 1.87 -12.06
CA PRO A 37 -14.61 3.02 -11.75
C PRO A 37 -13.73 4.22 -11.43
N ILE A 38 -14.02 5.38 -12.00
CA ILE A 38 -13.45 6.65 -11.54
C ILE A 38 -14.02 6.85 -10.13
N ALA A 39 -13.31 6.33 -9.12
CA ALA A 39 -13.75 6.41 -7.73
C ALA A 39 -13.72 7.89 -7.32
N GLY A 40 -14.92 8.43 -7.12
CA GLY A 40 -15.11 9.83 -6.79
C GLY A 40 -14.72 10.13 -5.34
N GLN A 41 -13.44 10.31 -5.05
CA GLN A 41 -13.09 11.22 -3.98
C GLN A 41 -13.38 12.63 -4.48
N SER A 42 -13.96 13.49 -3.62
CA SER A 42 -14.19 14.87 -4.03
C SER A 42 -12.86 15.52 -4.36
N LEU A 43 -12.88 16.48 -5.29
CA LEU A 43 -11.65 17.20 -5.65
C LEU A 43 -11.05 17.92 -4.42
N VAL A 44 -11.89 18.26 -3.45
CA VAL A 44 -11.48 18.80 -2.15
C VAL A 44 -10.69 17.75 -1.36
N ASP A 45 -11.21 16.52 -1.21
CA ASP A 45 -10.53 15.44 -0.46
C ASP A 45 -9.16 15.11 -1.08
N LEU A 46 -9.09 15.05 -2.41
CA LEU A 46 -7.82 14.84 -3.13
C LEU A 46 -6.84 15.99 -2.87
N THR A 47 -7.34 17.22 -2.83
CA THR A 47 -6.51 18.40 -2.55
C THR A 47 -6.03 18.40 -1.10
N VAL A 48 -6.90 18.07 -0.14
CA VAL A 48 -6.55 17.90 1.28
C VAL A 48 -5.45 16.84 1.42
N ARG A 49 -5.64 15.67 0.82
CA ARG A 49 -4.65 14.59 0.87
C ARG A 49 -3.31 15.03 0.30
N ARG A 50 -3.30 15.67 -0.87
CA ARG A 50 -2.06 16.17 -1.50
C ARG A 50 -1.32 17.18 -0.62
N LEU A 51 -2.05 18.07 0.05
CA LEU A 51 -1.44 19.03 0.98
C LEU A 51 -0.95 18.35 2.25
N LEU A 52 -1.66 17.33 2.76
CA LEU A 52 -1.20 16.50 3.87
C LEU A 52 0.11 15.77 3.52
N ASP A 53 0.21 15.19 2.30
CA ASP A 53 1.42 14.53 1.83
C ASP A 53 2.62 15.49 1.83
N VAL A 54 2.43 16.73 1.34
CA VAL A 54 3.48 17.75 1.31
C VAL A 54 4.04 18.04 2.71
N VAL A 55 3.18 18.11 3.73
CA VAL A 55 3.59 18.35 5.12
C VAL A 55 4.17 17.09 5.76
N SER A 56 3.50 15.95 5.59
CA SER A 56 3.89 14.68 6.22
C SER A 56 5.23 14.15 5.69
N LEU A 57 5.52 14.38 4.41
CA LEU A 57 6.80 14.03 3.78
C LEU A 57 7.89 15.08 4.02
N GLY A 58 7.57 16.19 4.70
CA GLY A 58 8.53 17.21 5.11
C GLY A 58 9.02 18.11 3.98
N PHE A 59 8.23 18.29 2.91
CA PHE A 59 8.55 19.24 1.84
C PHE A 59 8.26 20.69 2.22
N VAL A 60 7.51 20.89 3.30
CA VAL A 60 7.27 22.19 3.93
C VAL A 60 7.43 22.02 5.43
N GLU A 61 8.25 22.85 6.05
CA GLU A 61 8.56 22.77 7.48
C GLU A 61 7.53 23.49 8.36
N ILE A 62 7.52 23.17 9.66
CA ILE A 62 6.72 23.90 10.63
C ILE A 62 7.21 25.36 10.69
N GLY A 63 6.29 26.31 10.56
CA GLY A 63 6.56 27.73 10.47
C GLY A 63 6.81 28.24 9.06
N GLU A 64 7.03 27.35 8.10
CA GLU A 64 7.19 27.70 6.69
C GLU A 64 5.83 28.07 6.07
N GLN A 65 5.87 29.02 5.16
CA GLN A 65 4.71 29.52 4.43
C GLN A 65 4.51 28.72 3.15
N LEU A 66 3.28 28.24 2.94
CA LEU A 66 2.87 27.66 1.67
C LEU A 66 2.90 28.71 0.56
N PRO A 67 3.07 28.31 -0.71
CA PRO A 67 2.84 29.18 -1.85
C PRO A 67 1.48 29.87 -1.77
N SER A 68 1.31 30.98 -2.49
CA SER A 68 0.04 31.71 -2.49
C SER A 68 -1.13 30.82 -2.95
N GLU A 69 -2.37 31.12 -2.49
CA GLU A 69 -3.54 30.34 -2.89
C GLU A 69 -3.71 30.30 -4.42
N LEU A 70 -3.38 31.38 -5.11
CA LEU A 70 -3.44 31.43 -6.58
C LEU A 70 -2.44 30.44 -7.20
N GLU A 71 -1.19 30.49 -6.73
CA GLU A 71 -0.12 29.62 -7.21
C GLU A 71 -0.38 28.14 -6.88
N LEU A 72 -0.89 27.84 -5.67
CA LEU A 72 -1.26 26.47 -5.29
C LEU A 72 -2.41 25.94 -6.14
N ALA A 73 -3.45 26.74 -6.39
CA ALA A 73 -4.58 26.35 -7.23
C ALA A 73 -4.12 26.03 -8.65
N GLU A 74 -3.24 26.88 -9.22
CA GLU A 74 -2.66 26.67 -10.55
C GLU A 74 -1.80 25.38 -10.59
N ARG A 75 -0.87 25.20 -9.63
CA ARG A 75 0.01 24.02 -9.55
C ARG A 75 -0.75 22.72 -9.36
N LEU A 76 -1.82 22.74 -8.56
CA LEU A 76 -2.66 21.58 -8.30
C LEU A 76 -3.74 21.34 -9.38
N GLY A 77 -3.93 22.29 -10.29
CA GLY A 77 -4.94 22.19 -11.34
C GLY A 77 -6.37 22.22 -10.80
N VAL A 78 -6.62 22.89 -9.67
CA VAL A 78 -7.93 22.99 -9.03
C VAL A 78 -8.46 24.43 -9.02
N SER A 79 -9.78 24.58 -8.81
CA SER A 79 -10.37 25.91 -8.65
C SER A 79 -9.91 26.55 -7.32
N ALA A 80 -9.88 27.89 -7.29
CA ALA A 80 -9.60 28.63 -6.07
C ALA A 80 -10.62 28.33 -4.95
N ALA A 81 -11.86 27.96 -5.30
CA ALA A 81 -12.89 27.56 -4.35
C ALA A 81 -12.53 26.20 -3.71
N THR A 82 -12.21 25.19 -4.52
CA THR A 82 -11.76 23.87 -4.07
C THR A 82 -10.54 23.96 -3.16
N LEU A 83 -9.53 24.76 -3.55
CA LEU A 83 -8.34 24.96 -2.73
C LEU A 83 -8.68 25.60 -1.38
N ARG A 84 -9.51 26.67 -1.39
CA ARG A 84 -9.88 27.37 -0.13
C ARG A 84 -10.64 26.45 0.83
N GLU A 85 -11.50 25.58 0.31
CA GLU A 85 -12.21 24.57 1.10
C GLU A 85 -11.23 23.59 1.72
N ALA A 86 -10.31 23.02 0.94
CA ALA A 86 -9.24 22.14 1.43
C ALA A 86 -8.36 22.81 2.50
N LEU A 87 -7.94 24.05 2.27
CA LEU A 87 -7.16 24.81 3.25
C LEU A 87 -7.96 25.12 4.52
N ALA A 88 -9.28 25.35 4.41
CA ALA A 88 -10.15 25.57 5.58
C ALA A 88 -10.26 24.31 6.43
N GLU A 89 -10.37 23.14 5.82
CA GLU A 89 -10.38 21.84 6.50
C GLU A 89 -9.08 21.61 7.26
N LEU A 90 -7.93 21.81 6.62
CA LEU A 90 -6.61 21.67 7.26
C LEU A 90 -6.38 22.70 8.38
N ARG A 91 -6.94 23.90 8.27
CA ARG A 91 -6.95 24.88 9.35
C ARG A 91 -7.87 24.42 10.50
N GLY A 92 -9.03 23.87 10.19
CA GLY A 92 -9.93 23.26 11.18
C GLY A 92 -9.28 22.12 11.96
N ALA A 93 -8.45 21.31 11.27
CA ALA A 93 -7.65 20.24 11.88
C ALA A 93 -6.41 20.79 12.67
N GLY A 94 -6.16 22.11 12.64
CA GLY A 94 -5.04 22.75 13.34
C GLY A 94 -3.67 22.43 12.78
N LEU A 95 -3.58 22.03 11.50
CA LEU A 95 -2.33 21.77 10.79
C LEU A 95 -1.77 23.04 10.12
N LEU A 96 -2.68 23.90 9.67
CA LEU A 96 -2.37 25.16 9.03
C LEU A 96 -2.94 26.34 9.83
N ALA A 97 -2.32 27.51 9.70
CA ALA A 97 -2.85 28.77 10.22
C ALA A 97 -2.67 29.88 9.20
N THR A 98 -3.49 30.93 9.31
CA THR A 98 -3.33 32.13 8.49
C THR A 98 -2.50 33.16 9.25
N ARG A 99 -1.34 33.57 8.71
CA ARG A 99 -0.55 34.68 9.21
C ARG A 99 -1.10 35.98 8.65
N ARG A 100 -1.38 36.96 9.53
CA ARG A 100 -1.87 38.31 9.17
C ARG A 100 -0.71 39.29 9.12
N GLY A 101 -0.84 40.36 8.34
CA GLY A 101 0.15 41.45 8.28
C GLY A 101 1.18 41.30 7.15
N ARG A 102 2.35 41.94 7.28
CA ARG A 102 3.48 41.82 6.33
C ARG A 102 3.91 40.35 6.29
N GLY A 103 3.85 39.71 5.10
CA GLY A 103 4.09 38.29 4.93
C GLY A 103 2.84 37.45 5.24
N HIS A 104 1.62 37.98 4.99
CA HIS A 104 0.37 37.25 5.08
C HIS A 104 0.37 35.99 4.20
N GLY A 105 -0.20 34.91 4.68
CA GLY A 105 -0.26 33.64 3.95
C GLY A 105 -0.67 32.47 4.85
N THR A 106 -0.72 31.32 4.29
CA THR A 106 -0.98 30.07 5.03
C THR A 106 0.36 29.48 5.47
N VAL A 107 0.50 29.18 6.75
CA VAL A 107 1.72 28.58 7.33
C VAL A 107 1.40 27.23 7.95
N VAL A 108 2.35 26.31 7.90
CA VAL A 108 2.30 25.03 8.61
C VAL A 108 2.57 25.31 10.09
N VAL A 109 1.66 24.90 10.98
CA VAL A 109 1.82 25.16 12.43
C VAL A 109 2.01 23.89 13.24
N ARG A 110 1.72 22.74 12.66
CA ARG A 110 1.89 21.46 13.30
C ARG A 110 2.24 20.40 12.29
N ASP A 111 3.05 19.44 12.70
CA ASP A 111 3.35 18.25 11.92
C ASP A 111 2.12 17.35 11.78
N VAL A 112 2.04 16.60 10.69
CA VAL A 112 1.09 15.51 10.53
C VAL A 112 1.60 14.36 11.40
N ALA A 113 0.99 14.17 12.56
CA ALA A 113 1.32 13.03 13.40
C ALA A 113 1.04 11.72 12.63
N PRO A 114 1.90 10.70 12.79
CA PRO A 114 1.57 9.37 12.28
C PRO A 114 0.25 8.91 12.91
N PRO A 115 -0.57 8.15 12.18
CA PRO A 115 -1.82 7.66 12.74
C PRO A 115 -1.54 6.87 14.03
N PRO A 116 -2.43 6.93 15.03
CA PRO A 116 -2.35 6.08 16.22
C PRO A 116 -2.17 4.63 15.80
N SER A 117 -1.41 3.86 16.56
CA SER A 117 -1.12 2.45 16.23
C SER A 117 -2.40 1.64 15.95
N GLU A 118 -3.50 1.94 16.64
CA GLU A 118 -4.79 1.28 16.42
C GLU A 118 -5.42 1.68 15.06
N GLU A 119 -5.32 2.92 14.66
CA GLU A 119 -5.77 3.37 13.34
C GLU A 119 -4.91 2.77 12.22
N ALA A 120 -3.59 2.75 12.41
CA ALA A 120 -2.66 2.12 11.49
C ALA A 120 -2.97 0.62 11.33
N ARG A 121 -3.28 -0.09 12.44
CA ARG A 121 -3.70 -1.50 12.41
C ARG A 121 -4.98 -1.70 11.60
N ARG A 122 -6.02 -0.88 11.85
CA ARG A 122 -7.27 -0.96 11.08
C ARG A 122 -7.06 -0.74 9.59
N ARG A 123 -6.23 0.24 9.22
CA ARG A 123 -5.90 0.51 7.82
C ARG A 123 -5.14 -0.65 7.19
N LEU A 124 -4.17 -1.23 7.90
CA LEU A 124 -3.43 -2.37 7.41
C LEU A 124 -4.30 -3.62 7.31
N ALA A 125 -5.18 -3.86 8.29
CA ALA A 125 -6.13 -4.97 8.29
C ALA A 125 -7.11 -4.90 7.10
N ALA A 126 -7.47 -3.69 6.66
CA ALA A 126 -8.33 -3.46 5.49
C ALA A 126 -7.63 -3.73 4.14
N ARG A 127 -6.29 -3.87 4.12
CA ARG A 127 -5.54 -4.22 2.91
C ARG A 127 -5.48 -5.72 2.72
N SER A 128 -5.64 -6.18 1.49
CA SER A 128 -5.34 -7.58 1.16
C SER A 128 -3.83 -7.82 1.09
N VAL A 129 -3.40 -9.06 1.22
CA VAL A 129 -1.99 -9.43 1.02
C VAL A 129 -1.55 -9.13 -0.41
N ASP A 130 -2.46 -9.29 -1.38
CA ASP A 130 -2.16 -9.02 -2.78
C ASP A 130 -1.98 -7.52 -3.05
N ASP A 131 -2.76 -6.64 -2.41
CA ASP A 131 -2.53 -5.18 -2.47
C ASP A 131 -1.16 -4.79 -1.90
N LEU A 132 -0.73 -5.44 -0.81
CA LEU A 132 0.58 -5.18 -0.21
C LEU A 132 1.73 -5.71 -1.07
N ARG A 133 1.52 -6.82 -1.77
CA ARG A 133 2.49 -7.34 -2.75
C ARG A 133 2.62 -6.40 -3.94
N ASP A 134 1.50 -5.95 -4.50
CA ASP A 134 1.49 -5.00 -5.62
C ASP A 134 2.21 -3.69 -5.26
N LEU A 135 1.94 -3.14 -4.07
CA LEU A 135 2.68 -1.97 -3.54
C LEU A 135 4.18 -2.28 -3.41
N GLY A 136 4.54 -3.45 -2.89
CA GLY A 136 5.93 -3.90 -2.75
C GLY A 136 6.64 -4.06 -4.09
N ASP A 137 5.99 -4.68 -5.08
CA ASP A 137 6.53 -4.88 -6.43
C ASP A 137 6.73 -3.54 -7.15
N PHE A 138 5.77 -2.63 -7.01
CA PHE A 138 5.90 -1.27 -7.53
C PHE A 138 7.07 -0.53 -6.86
N HIS A 139 7.17 -0.56 -5.52
CA HIS A 139 8.29 0.05 -4.79
C HIS A 139 9.63 -0.54 -5.22
N PHE A 140 9.74 -1.86 -5.29
CA PHE A 140 10.94 -2.56 -5.74
C PHE A 140 11.41 -2.07 -7.12
N ALA A 141 10.48 -1.94 -8.06
CA ALA A 141 10.79 -1.52 -9.42
C ALA A 141 11.28 -0.06 -9.48
N ILE A 142 10.59 0.86 -8.80
CA ILE A 142 10.94 2.28 -8.86
C ILE A 142 12.16 2.63 -8.02
N ALA A 143 12.32 2.09 -6.81
CA ALA A 143 13.46 2.33 -5.93
C ALA A 143 14.76 1.83 -6.57
N GLY A 144 14.76 0.60 -7.12
CA GLY A 144 15.90 0.07 -7.83
C GLY A 144 16.32 0.94 -9.01
N ARG A 145 15.33 1.37 -9.84
CA ARG A 145 15.64 2.23 -10.99
C ARG A 145 16.07 3.63 -10.58
N SER A 146 15.49 4.20 -9.54
CA SER A 146 15.89 5.50 -8.99
C SER A 146 17.35 5.48 -8.53
N ALA A 147 17.76 4.44 -7.80
CA ALA A 147 19.13 4.30 -7.30
C ALA A 147 20.16 4.10 -8.44
N VAL A 148 19.85 3.27 -9.44
CA VAL A 148 20.68 3.11 -10.65
C VAL A 148 20.95 4.45 -11.31
N LEU A 149 19.88 5.21 -11.59
CA LEU A 149 19.99 6.50 -12.26
C LEU A 149 20.64 7.57 -11.38
N ALA A 150 20.42 7.53 -10.06
CA ALA A 150 21.11 8.43 -9.14
C ALA A 150 22.63 8.17 -9.13
N ALA A 151 23.08 6.91 -9.15
CA ALA A 151 24.48 6.56 -9.25
C ALA A 151 25.12 7.12 -10.55
N GLU A 152 24.36 7.15 -11.65
CA GLU A 152 24.81 7.70 -12.92
C GLU A 152 24.83 9.24 -12.97
N ARG A 153 23.88 9.90 -12.27
CA ARG A 153 23.52 11.31 -12.53
C ARG A 153 23.68 12.27 -11.36
N ALA A 154 23.70 11.76 -10.12
CA ALA A 154 23.77 12.61 -8.95
C ALA A 154 25.06 13.46 -8.95
N THR A 155 24.97 14.73 -8.56
CA THR A 155 26.12 15.57 -8.31
C THR A 155 26.76 15.25 -6.95
N PRO A 156 28.04 15.61 -6.71
CA PRO A 156 28.65 15.43 -5.40
C PRO A 156 27.85 16.13 -4.27
N THR A 157 27.34 17.31 -4.50
CA THR A 157 26.52 18.06 -3.53
C THR A 157 25.22 17.35 -3.20
N GLU A 158 24.54 16.76 -4.20
CA GLU A 158 23.33 15.97 -3.96
C GLU A 158 23.64 14.72 -3.12
N ILE A 159 24.76 14.06 -3.36
CA ILE A 159 25.20 12.91 -2.57
C ILE A 159 25.47 13.33 -1.10
N GLU A 160 26.13 14.45 -0.87
CA GLU A 160 26.37 15.00 0.48
C GLU A 160 25.06 15.28 1.23
N VAL A 161 24.06 15.85 0.53
CA VAL A 161 22.72 16.08 1.11
C VAL A 161 22.07 14.74 1.49
N LEU A 162 22.10 13.75 0.60
CA LEU A 162 21.52 12.42 0.87
C LEU A 162 22.21 11.71 2.05
N GLN A 163 23.54 11.81 2.15
CA GLN A 163 24.30 11.27 3.28
C GLN A 163 23.92 11.96 4.61
N THR A 164 23.67 13.26 4.57
CA THR A 164 23.18 14.01 5.73
C THR A 164 21.81 13.52 6.17
N LEU A 165 20.90 13.19 5.24
CA LEU A 165 19.57 12.65 5.56
C LEU A 165 19.67 11.28 6.24
N VAL A 166 20.55 10.38 5.78
CA VAL A 166 20.76 9.08 6.44
C VAL A 166 21.29 9.25 7.86
N GLY A 167 22.28 10.12 8.06
CA GLY A 167 22.82 10.42 9.39
C GLY A 167 21.76 11.02 10.32
N ALA A 168 20.93 11.92 9.82
CA ALA A 168 19.83 12.52 10.56
C ALA A 168 18.73 11.50 10.90
N ALA A 169 18.40 10.57 9.99
CA ALA A 169 17.43 9.53 10.23
C ALA A 169 17.88 8.56 11.35
N ALA A 170 19.17 8.19 11.36
CA ALA A 170 19.75 7.37 12.42
C ALA A 170 19.67 8.03 13.80
N GLY A 171 19.72 9.37 13.87
CA GLY A 171 19.61 10.17 15.10
C GLY A 171 18.20 10.69 15.41
N ALA A 172 17.18 10.30 14.66
CA ALA A 172 15.83 10.85 14.81
C ALA A 172 15.24 10.55 16.20
N ALA A 173 14.87 11.59 16.93
CA ALA A 173 14.32 11.47 18.28
C ALA A 173 12.89 10.95 18.31
N THR A 174 12.16 11.04 17.21
CA THR A 174 10.75 10.65 17.10
C THR A 174 10.50 9.83 15.84
N LEU A 175 9.48 8.97 15.89
CA LEU A 175 9.06 8.19 14.73
C LEU A 175 8.56 9.12 13.58
N ALA A 176 7.90 10.24 13.90
CA ALA A 176 7.49 11.22 12.91
C ALA A 176 8.69 11.86 12.19
N GLY A 177 9.74 12.21 12.94
CA GLY A 177 10.99 12.72 12.37
C GLY A 177 11.68 11.68 11.49
N TYR A 178 11.78 10.43 11.98
CA TYR A 178 12.34 9.33 11.18
C TYR A 178 11.60 9.15 9.86
N ARG A 179 10.26 9.04 9.90
CA ARG A 179 9.40 8.88 8.72
C ARG A 179 9.65 9.95 7.67
N ARG A 180 9.77 11.20 8.11
CA ARG A 180 10.02 12.33 7.22
C ARG A 180 11.37 12.22 6.53
N LEU A 181 12.42 11.91 7.30
CA LEU A 181 13.79 11.81 6.80
C LEU A 181 13.95 10.61 5.85
N GLU A 182 13.28 9.50 6.14
CA GLU A 182 13.22 8.32 5.28
C GLU A 182 12.57 8.64 3.94
N ALA A 183 11.39 9.25 3.96
CA ALA A 183 10.70 9.64 2.74
C ALA A 183 11.53 10.67 1.92
N GLN A 184 12.13 11.65 2.57
CA GLN A 184 13.01 12.63 1.92
C GLN A 184 14.24 11.99 1.29
N LEU A 185 14.80 10.95 1.91
CA LEU A 185 15.91 10.18 1.36
C LEU A 185 15.53 9.51 0.03
N HIS A 186 14.47 8.73 0.01
CA HIS A 186 14.04 7.99 -1.18
C HIS A 186 13.60 8.92 -2.32
N ILE A 187 12.80 9.95 -2.00
CA ILE A 187 12.38 10.95 -2.96
C ILE A 187 13.59 11.79 -3.43
N GLY A 188 14.56 12.02 -2.54
CA GLY A 188 15.83 12.67 -2.87
C GLY A 188 16.66 11.84 -3.86
N ILE A 189 16.76 10.52 -3.68
CA ILE A 189 17.40 9.60 -4.63
C ILE A 189 16.71 9.67 -5.99
N ALA A 190 15.38 9.62 -6.04
CA ALA A 190 14.62 9.77 -7.28
C ALA A 190 14.81 11.14 -7.93
N SER A 191 14.96 12.20 -7.13
CA SER A 191 15.24 13.56 -7.62
C SER A 191 16.64 13.64 -8.24
N ALA A 192 17.66 13.05 -7.61
CA ALA A 192 19.00 12.94 -8.14
C ALA A 192 19.08 12.09 -9.42
N ALA A 193 18.14 11.15 -9.59
CA ALA A 193 17.94 10.39 -10.83
C ALA A 193 17.40 11.25 -11.99
N ARG A 194 16.92 12.48 -11.75
CA ARG A 194 16.32 13.39 -12.75
C ARG A 194 15.20 12.75 -13.56
N ALA A 195 14.35 11.97 -12.88
CA ALA A 195 13.26 11.22 -13.50
C ALA A 195 11.91 11.58 -12.86
N PRO A 196 11.17 12.58 -13.39
CA PRO A 196 9.95 13.09 -12.76
C PRO A 196 8.89 12.02 -12.45
N ARG A 197 8.79 10.97 -13.28
CA ARG A 197 7.86 9.87 -13.04
C ARG A 197 8.29 8.99 -11.86
N LEU A 198 9.59 8.79 -11.67
CA LEU A 198 10.10 8.06 -10.49
C LEU A 198 9.90 8.91 -9.22
N ILE A 199 10.12 10.22 -9.27
CA ILE A 199 9.83 11.12 -8.16
C ILE A 199 8.36 11.02 -7.75
N ALA A 200 7.43 11.06 -8.73
CA ALA A 200 6.01 10.91 -8.45
C ALA A 200 5.67 9.54 -7.84
N GLY A 201 6.26 8.46 -8.36
CA GLY A 201 6.10 7.11 -7.84
C GLY A 201 6.59 6.98 -6.40
N GLU A 202 7.82 7.40 -6.11
CA GLU A 202 8.39 7.39 -4.75
C GLU A 202 7.56 8.23 -3.78
N THR A 203 7.10 9.41 -4.21
CA THR A 203 6.22 10.25 -3.38
C THR A 203 4.94 9.52 -3.02
N THR A 204 4.31 8.83 -3.98
CA THR A 204 3.08 8.07 -3.75
C THR A 204 3.32 6.89 -2.81
N VAL A 205 4.36 6.10 -3.06
CA VAL A 205 4.72 4.94 -2.23
C VAL A 205 5.00 5.37 -0.79
N HIS A 206 5.83 6.39 -0.60
CA HIS A 206 6.19 6.85 0.75
C HIS A 206 5.04 7.53 1.48
N ALA A 207 4.09 8.15 0.78
CA ALA A 207 2.84 8.61 1.39
C ALA A 207 2.02 7.44 1.95
N GLU A 208 1.89 6.34 1.19
CA GLU A 208 1.18 5.13 1.66
C GLU A 208 1.93 4.41 2.77
N LEU A 209 3.24 4.18 2.63
CA LEU A 209 4.07 3.50 3.63
C LEU A 209 4.10 4.25 4.97
N SER A 210 4.05 5.59 4.92
CA SER A 210 4.01 6.43 6.12
C SER A 210 2.89 6.09 7.09
N ASP A 211 1.76 5.61 6.60
CA ASP A 211 0.62 5.20 7.42
C ASP A 211 0.93 3.94 8.25
N PHE A 212 1.84 3.08 7.80
CA PHE A 212 2.14 1.79 8.40
C PHE A 212 3.46 1.74 9.15
N LEU A 213 4.31 2.76 9.02
CA LEU A 213 5.65 2.76 9.62
C LEU A 213 5.63 2.51 11.13
N SER A 214 4.60 2.99 11.83
CA SER A 214 4.45 2.75 13.28
C SER A 214 4.29 1.27 13.65
N LEU A 215 3.88 0.43 12.70
CA LEU A 215 3.70 -1.02 12.89
C LEU A 215 4.98 -1.79 12.57
N VAL A 216 5.70 -1.38 11.54
CA VAL A 216 6.90 -2.09 11.06
C VAL A 216 8.21 -1.59 11.69
N ALA A 217 8.23 -0.39 12.24
CA ALA A 217 9.42 0.22 12.86
C ALA A 217 9.80 -0.38 14.23
N ARG A 218 9.07 -1.33 14.73
CA ARG A 218 9.35 -2.01 16.00
C ARG A 218 9.66 -3.50 15.75
N PRO A 219 10.63 -4.07 16.45
CA PRO A 219 11.53 -3.47 17.44
C PRO A 219 12.56 -2.50 16.82
N ALA A 220 13.28 -1.75 17.65
CA ALA A 220 14.29 -0.78 17.20
C ALA A 220 15.35 -1.36 16.26
N SER A 221 15.62 -2.66 16.34
CA SER A 221 16.51 -3.37 15.41
C SER A 221 16.08 -3.27 13.94
N ARG A 222 14.78 -3.15 13.66
CA ARG A 222 14.26 -2.95 12.29
C ARG A 222 14.65 -1.59 11.72
N LEU A 223 14.62 -0.53 12.56
CA LEU A 223 15.09 0.80 12.16
C LEU A 223 16.61 0.80 11.93
N HIS A 224 17.36 0.07 12.75
CA HIS A 224 18.80 -0.06 12.56
C HIS A 224 19.11 -0.75 11.23
N LEU A 225 18.45 -1.86 10.93
CA LEU A 225 18.59 -2.56 9.65
C LEU A 225 18.24 -1.65 8.46
N ALA A 226 17.16 -0.88 8.55
CA ALA A 226 16.77 0.05 7.49
C ALA A 226 17.87 1.11 7.26
N ASN A 227 18.43 1.68 8.34
CA ASN A 227 19.51 2.67 8.25
C ASN A 227 20.81 2.06 7.66
N GLU A 228 21.16 0.83 8.00
CA GLU A 228 22.28 0.12 7.36
C GLU A 228 22.06 -0.06 5.85
N GLN A 229 20.85 -0.48 5.47
CA GLN A 229 20.48 -0.62 4.05
C GLN A 229 20.55 0.71 3.31
N HIS A 230 20.06 1.81 3.92
CA HIS A 230 20.20 3.16 3.35
C HIS A 230 21.67 3.55 3.16
N GLY A 231 22.55 3.23 4.12
CA GLY A 231 23.99 3.41 4.00
C GLY A 231 24.56 2.68 2.78
N HIS A 232 24.20 1.41 2.57
CA HIS A 232 24.64 0.61 1.43
C HIS A 232 24.19 1.20 0.08
N ILE A 233 22.96 1.73 0.01
CA ILE A 233 22.44 2.40 -1.19
C ILE A 233 23.31 3.63 -1.50
N LEU A 234 23.55 4.49 -0.50
CA LEU A 234 24.31 5.72 -0.71
C LEU A 234 25.79 5.48 -0.99
N ASP A 235 26.41 4.48 -0.38
CA ASP A 235 27.78 4.09 -0.69
C ASP A 235 27.92 3.68 -2.16
N ALA A 236 26.97 2.91 -2.67
CA ALA A 236 26.94 2.50 -4.06
C ALA A 236 26.71 3.70 -5.01
N ILE A 237 25.82 4.63 -4.64
CA ILE A 237 25.59 5.87 -5.40
C ILE A 237 26.86 6.73 -5.41
N ALA A 238 27.52 6.92 -4.26
CA ALA A 238 28.71 7.73 -4.10
C ALA A 238 29.90 7.17 -4.89
N THR A 239 30.02 5.84 -4.95
CA THR A 239 31.06 5.15 -5.72
C THR A 239 30.70 4.94 -7.19
N ARG A 240 29.54 5.44 -7.65
CA ARG A 240 29.05 5.31 -9.04
C ARG A 240 28.82 3.86 -9.48
N ASP A 241 28.62 2.94 -8.55
CA ASP A 241 28.25 1.56 -8.86
C ASP A 241 26.73 1.44 -9.04
N ALA A 242 26.29 1.72 -10.26
CA ALA A 242 24.85 1.75 -10.61
C ALA A 242 24.17 0.39 -10.36
N ARG A 243 24.85 -0.73 -10.64
CA ARG A 243 24.31 -2.08 -10.42
C ARG A 243 24.09 -2.32 -8.92
N ARG A 244 25.13 -2.10 -8.10
CA ARG A 244 25.08 -2.27 -6.65
C ARG A 244 24.04 -1.34 -6.01
N ALA A 245 23.93 -0.10 -6.49
CA ALA A 245 22.91 0.85 -6.01
C ALA A 245 21.50 0.33 -6.24
N GLY A 246 21.21 -0.18 -7.44
CA GLY A 246 19.92 -0.79 -7.76
C GLY A 246 19.60 -2.01 -6.91
N GLU A 247 20.55 -2.96 -6.79
CA GLU A 247 20.37 -4.16 -5.96
C GLU A 247 20.14 -3.83 -4.47
N ALA A 248 20.89 -2.87 -3.93
CA ALA A 248 20.72 -2.44 -2.54
C ALA A 248 19.34 -1.80 -2.29
N ALA A 249 18.88 -0.92 -3.20
CA ALA A 249 17.57 -0.30 -3.10
C ALA A 249 16.43 -1.31 -3.23
N GLN A 250 16.56 -2.28 -4.14
CA GLN A 250 15.62 -3.38 -4.29
C GLN A 250 15.55 -4.26 -3.03
N THR A 251 16.70 -4.57 -2.43
CA THR A 251 16.76 -5.33 -1.18
C THR A 251 16.04 -4.60 -0.05
N HIS A 252 16.22 -3.28 0.05
CA HIS A 252 15.53 -2.45 1.03
C HIS A 252 14.01 -2.47 0.80
N ALA A 253 13.55 -2.21 -0.42
CA ALA A 253 12.13 -2.25 -0.77
C ALA A 253 11.48 -3.62 -0.48
N GLN A 254 12.19 -4.72 -0.78
CA GLN A 254 11.74 -6.08 -0.47
C GLN A 254 11.64 -6.31 1.04
N THR A 255 12.58 -5.80 1.83
CA THR A 255 12.54 -5.87 3.29
C THR A 255 11.29 -5.17 3.83
N VAL A 256 10.99 -3.96 3.37
CA VAL A 256 9.80 -3.19 3.77
C VAL A 256 8.51 -3.95 3.42
N SER A 257 8.40 -4.46 2.19
CA SER A 257 7.26 -5.27 1.75
C SER A 257 7.03 -6.50 2.62
N THR A 258 8.10 -7.24 2.93
CA THR A 258 8.06 -8.42 3.80
C THR A 258 7.53 -8.07 5.18
N LEU A 259 8.05 -7.00 5.79
CA LEU A 259 7.63 -6.54 7.12
C LEU A 259 6.15 -6.12 7.17
N LEU A 260 5.64 -5.50 6.10
CA LEU A 260 4.22 -5.14 6.01
C LEU A 260 3.32 -6.37 5.91
N ILE A 261 3.70 -7.35 5.09
CA ILE A 261 2.95 -8.61 4.93
C ILE A 261 2.97 -9.42 6.23
N GLU A 262 4.10 -9.47 6.92
CA GLU A 262 4.21 -10.10 8.26
C GLU A 262 3.27 -9.41 9.26
N ALA A 263 3.34 -8.07 9.37
CA ALA A 263 2.47 -7.31 10.26
C ALA A 263 0.98 -7.51 9.95
N ARG A 264 0.60 -7.59 8.67
CA ARG A 264 -0.78 -7.89 8.24
C ARG A 264 -1.20 -9.31 8.66
N SER A 265 -0.30 -10.28 8.52
CA SER A 265 -0.56 -11.67 8.89
C SER A 265 -0.72 -11.83 10.40
N GLU A 266 0.13 -11.16 11.19
CA GLU A 266 0.02 -11.12 12.66
C GLU A 266 -1.32 -10.52 13.11
N LEU A 267 -1.79 -9.47 12.43
CA LEU A 267 -3.10 -8.87 12.72
C LEU A 267 -4.25 -9.85 12.44
N ALA A 268 -4.19 -10.58 11.32
CA ALA A 268 -5.21 -11.58 10.98
C ALA A 268 -5.27 -12.69 12.02
N GLN A 269 -4.12 -13.22 12.43
CA GLN A 269 -4.05 -14.27 13.46
C GLN A 269 -4.63 -13.78 14.80
N ALA A 270 -4.30 -12.56 15.22
CA ALA A 270 -4.82 -11.98 16.47
C ALA A 270 -6.34 -11.71 16.40
N GLU A 271 -6.90 -11.47 15.21
CA GLU A 271 -8.35 -11.36 15.01
C GLU A 271 -9.02 -12.73 15.12
N ASP A 272 -8.47 -13.76 14.48
CA ASP A 272 -8.98 -15.13 14.52
C ASP A 272 -8.95 -15.71 15.94
N GLU A 273 -7.87 -15.46 16.70
CA GLU A 273 -7.75 -15.87 18.11
C GLU A 273 -8.84 -15.21 18.98
N ARG A 274 -9.04 -13.89 18.84
CA ARG A 274 -10.08 -13.15 19.57
C ARG A 274 -11.49 -13.65 19.22
N MET A 275 -11.74 -13.94 17.95
CA MET A 275 -13.02 -14.51 17.53
C MET A 275 -13.22 -15.91 18.12
N SER A 276 -12.21 -16.76 18.09
CA SER A 276 -12.26 -18.11 18.67
C SER A 276 -12.52 -18.07 20.17
N GLU A 277 -11.84 -17.19 20.92
CA GLU A 277 -12.07 -16.99 22.34
C GLU A 277 -13.49 -16.47 22.64
N HIS A 278 -13.99 -15.53 21.83
CA HIS A 278 -15.34 -15.03 21.94
C HIS A 278 -16.39 -16.13 21.77
N PHE A 279 -16.24 -16.97 20.74
CA PHE A 279 -17.15 -18.10 20.52
C PHE A 279 -17.00 -19.20 21.56
N ALA A 280 -15.80 -19.47 22.07
CA ALA A 280 -15.57 -20.43 23.16
C ALA A 280 -16.22 -19.99 24.47
N GLY A 281 -16.35 -18.67 24.69
CA GLY A 281 -17.03 -18.10 25.85
C GLY A 281 -18.55 -18.09 25.76
N LEU A 282 -19.12 -18.27 24.55
CA LEU A 282 -20.57 -18.40 24.37
C LEU A 282 -20.97 -19.84 24.75
N ARG A 283 -21.69 -19.99 25.90
CA ARG A 283 -22.29 -21.27 26.25
C ARG A 283 -23.23 -21.71 25.12
N PRO A 284 -23.23 -22.99 24.70
CA PRO A 284 -24.16 -23.46 23.72
C PRO A 284 -25.56 -23.20 24.24
N TYR A 285 -26.35 -22.48 23.45
CA TYR A 285 -27.77 -22.23 23.71
C TYR A 285 -28.47 -23.59 23.71
N GLY A 286 -28.68 -24.18 24.89
CA GLY A 286 -29.31 -25.48 25.01
C GLY A 286 -28.95 -26.31 26.22
N SER A 287 -28.04 -25.87 27.11
CA SER A 287 -27.72 -26.67 28.32
C SER A 287 -28.73 -26.52 29.47
N GLU A 288 -29.79 -25.71 29.31
CA GLU A 288 -30.88 -25.54 30.29
C GLU A 288 -32.26 -26.01 29.82
N LEU A 289 -32.33 -26.65 28.65
CA LEU A 289 -33.54 -27.42 28.35
C LEU A 289 -33.48 -28.73 29.12
N GLY A 290 -33.90 -28.66 30.37
CA GLY A 290 -34.27 -29.83 31.12
C GLY A 290 -35.12 -30.72 30.26
N SER A 291 -34.91 -32.05 30.35
CA SER A 291 -35.61 -33.11 29.64
C SER A 291 -37.12 -32.88 29.62
N VAL A 292 -37.60 -32.10 28.66
CA VAL A 292 -39.01 -32.09 28.30
C VAL A 292 -39.21 -33.28 27.40
N SER A 293 -39.68 -34.38 27.96
CA SER A 293 -40.26 -35.52 27.21
C SER A 293 -41.44 -34.98 26.41
N LEU A 294 -41.24 -34.71 25.15
CA LEU A 294 -42.32 -34.51 24.20
C LEU A 294 -42.93 -35.92 23.89
N GLU A 295 -43.88 -36.35 24.73
CA GLU A 295 -44.81 -37.38 24.34
C GLU A 295 -45.70 -36.79 23.24
N LEU A 296 -45.39 -37.10 22.00
CA LEU A 296 -46.29 -36.86 20.88
C LEU A 296 -47.41 -37.88 20.95
N PRO A 297 -48.70 -37.52 20.99
CA PRO A 297 -49.78 -38.46 20.87
C PRO A 297 -49.81 -39.04 19.43
N TYR A 298 -49.55 -40.34 19.36
CA TYR A 298 -49.63 -41.11 18.12
C TYR A 298 -51.12 -41.52 17.95
N GLU A 299 -51.93 -40.65 17.34
CA GLU A 299 -53.25 -40.98 16.89
C GLU A 299 -53.46 -40.57 15.42
N GLU A 300 -53.69 -41.60 14.62
CA GLU A 300 -54.48 -41.64 13.40
C GLU A 300 -54.10 -40.76 12.21
N LEU A 301 -53.23 -41.28 11.36
CA LEU A 301 -53.35 -41.00 9.93
C LEU A 301 -53.84 -42.23 9.21
N GLY A 302 -55.12 -42.16 8.89
CA GLY A 302 -55.87 -43.16 8.16
C GLY A 302 -55.26 -43.52 6.81
N ARG A 303 -55.42 -44.79 6.49
CA ARG A 303 -55.12 -45.41 5.21
C ARG A 303 -55.82 -44.66 4.08
N SER A 304 -55.09 -44.07 3.14
CA SER A 304 -55.61 -43.63 1.86
C SER A 304 -55.47 -44.74 0.82
N ASP A 305 -56.62 -45.15 0.31
CA ASP A 305 -56.87 -46.07 -0.79
C ASP A 305 -56.23 -45.60 -2.12
N PRO A 306 -55.54 -46.41 -2.87
CA PRO A 306 -54.99 -46.11 -4.18
C PRO A 306 -55.95 -46.48 -5.31
N ARG A 307 -57.00 -45.72 -5.54
CA ARG A 307 -57.76 -45.79 -6.80
C ARG A 307 -58.50 -44.52 -7.17
N GLY A 308 -58.07 -43.94 -8.25
CA GLY A 308 -59.02 -43.49 -9.23
C GLY A 308 -59.32 -42.04 -9.41
N ARG A 309 -58.94 -41.62 -10.58
CA ARG A 309 -59.67 -40.80 -11.54
C ARG A 309 -59.35 -39.30 -11.66
N ARG A 310 -58.87 -39.06 -12.87
CA ARG A 310 -58.86 -37.79 -13.60
C ARG A 310 -60.27 -37.20 -13.70
N ALA A 311 -60.36 -35.90 -13.67
CA ALA A 311 -61.17 -34.96 -14.48
C ALA A 311 -61.06 -33.61 -13.75
N GLY A 312 -60.78 -32.49 -14.34
CA GLY A 312 -61.19 -31.94 -15.58
C GLY A 312 -61.38 -30.44 -15.34
N ALA A 313 -60.68 -29.64 -16.06
CA ALA A 313 -61.09 -28.40 -16.69
C ALA A 313 -61.60 -27.19 -15.90
N ARG A 314 -61.00 -26.04 -16.22
CA ARG A 314 -61.58 -24.66 -16.39
C ARG A 314 -61.96 -23.87 -15.11
N ARG A 315 -61.35 -22.76 -14.88
CA ARG A 315 -61.23 -21.44 -15.55
C ARG A 315 -60.11 -20.62 -14.95
#